data_80c28448a739172df61768eb402dbc74
#
_entry.id   80c28448a739172df61768eb402dbc74
#
_cell.length_a   1.000
_cell.length_b   1.000
_cell.length_c   1.000
_cell.angle_alpha   90.00
_cell.angle_beta   90.00
_cell.angle_gamma   90.00
#
_symmetry.space_group_name_H-M   'P 1'
#
loop_
_entity.id
_entity.type
_entity.pdbx_description
1 polymer ?
#
loop_
_entity_poly.entity_id
_entity_poly.type
_entity_poly.pdbx_seq_one_letter_code
_entity_poly.pdbx_strand_id
1 'polypeptide(L)'
;MGRWFISKLKCLFLARRSKTIRHFCLRKLYLSRLLLEQLVVDDARDVRGVLSSLNGKSDVLIVGAGAIGLSVAGWISPHNENLHLLARGESLSAIRKNGLHLYQLGQEATTPPIPLKVVESLADVPPPDIIIIAVKNYDLELVTQILRQQLGNHEPIVASFQNGVENQRILPKYFSKPIYGVVCYNAWRDGPGRVGYVKRGYLIIGTPRNDLQPEIQTVSEVLNRGLQCSVTDRLQDAVHCKLAINLINGLMALVGFRKRSIESEKILVHMTTRLLYEGLQVLQAAGFKEHEIGSMPSWDEIRTAVDMPESLANPLYDFIVNRVGPTSMTQDLYGGKTTTELDSLNGQMLEIARRVNVPMPINQAIYEIAKEQFRPNFKPIEEIDLWEMINNRILDQSQALKRN
;
A
#
# COMPACT_ATOMS: atom_id res chain seq x y z
N MET A 1 24.76 -7.61 18.41
CA MET A 1 25.30 -6.49 17.60
C MET A 1 24.95 -5.08 18.11
N GLY A 2 23.75 -4.82 18.66
CA GLY A 2 23.36 -3.49 19.11
C GLY A 2 24.23 -2.82 20.21
N ARG A 3 24.75 -3.57 21.16
CA ARG A 3 25.64 -3.01 22.22
C ARG A 3 27.02 -2.59 21.71
N TRP A 4 27.49 -3.15 20.61
CA TRP A 4 28.80 -2.81 20.01
C TRP A 4 28.75 -1.50 19.22
N PHE A 5 27.59 -1.20 18.59
CA PHE A 5 27.37 0.04 17.81
C PHE A 5 27.23 1.29 18.71
N ILE A 6 26.56 1.16 19.85
CA ILE A 6 26.40 2.25 20.84
C ILE A 6 27.73 2.58 21.50
N SER A 7 28.61 1.60 21.70
CA SER A 7 29.97 1.81 22.19
C SER A 7 30.85 2.61 21.21
N LYS A 8 30.68 2.42 19.87
CA LYS A 8 31.41 3.17 18.83
C LYS A 8 30.98 4.64 18.73
N LEU A 9 29.70 4.93 18.87
CA LEU A 9 29.19 6.32 18.89
C LEU A 9 29.69 7.10 20.12
N LYS A 10 29.81 6.48 21.28
CA LYS A 10 30.41 7.10 22.47
C LYS A 10 31.89 7.40 22.30
N CYS A 11 32.67 6.55 21.59
CA CYS A 11 34.06 6.80 21.28
C CYS A 11 34.26 8.00 20.33
N LEU A 12 33.41 8.18 19.34
CA LEU A 12 33.46 9.33 18.41
C LEU A 12 33.15 10.66 19.10
N PHE A 13 32.28 10.67 20.11
CA PHE A 13 31.95 11.87 20.89
C PHE A 13 33.09 12.29 21.85
N LEU A 14 33.85 11.29 22.35
CA LEU A 14 35.02 11.53 23.25
C LEU A 14 36.29 11.90 22.46
N ALA A 15 36.41 11.53 21.19
CA ALA A 15 37.57 11.86 20.34
C ALA A 15 37.72 13.35 20.01
N ARG A 16 36.73 14.20 20.32
CA ARG A 16 36.82 15.65 20.17
C ARG A 16 37.69 16.34 21.25
N ARG A 17 38.11 15.63 22.30
CA ARG A 17 38.80 16.23 23.47
C ARG A 17 40.24 15.75 23.72
N SER A 18 40.78 14.76 22.98
CA SER A 18 42.18 14.33 23.18
C SER A 18 42.81 13.75 21.90
N LYS A 19 44.05 14.22 21.57
CA LYS A 19 44.83 13.73 20.42
C LYS A 19 45.18 12.23 20.49
N THR A 20 45.35 11.70 21.69
CA THR A 20 45.70 10.28 21.92
C THR A 20 44.54 9.35 21.61
N ILE A 21 43.32 9.73 21.94
CA ILE A 21 42.12 8.97 21.65
C ILE A 21 41.83 8.94 20.13
N ARG A 22 42.17 10.04 19.45
CA ARG A 22 42.02 10.16 18.00
C ARG A 22 42.90 9.15 17.22
N HIS A 23 44.15 8.98 17.68
CA HIS A 23 45.08 7.99 17.07
C HIS A 23 44.65 6.53 17.29
N PHE A 24 44.11 6.21 18.45
CA PHE A 24 43.61 4.87 18.78
C PHE A 24 42.33 4.54 18.01
N CYS A 25 41.42 5.48 17.84
CA CYS A 25 40.23 5.31 17.04
C CYS A 25 40.51 5.17 15.54
N LEU A 26 41.46 5.94 15.01
CA LEU A 26 41.87 5.85 13.60
C LEU A 26 42.57 4.51 13.29
N ARG A 27 43.41 4.00 14.22
CA ARG A 27 44.05 2.70 14.06
C ARG A 27 43.05 1.54 14.12
N LYS A 28 42.00 1.61 14.94
CA LYS A 28 40.90 0.62 14.97
C LYS A 28 39.98 0.69 13.74
N LEU A 29 39.79 1.86 13.17
CA LEU A 29 39.07 2.05 11.90
C LEU A 29 39.90 1.54 10.71
N TYR A 30 41.19 1.71 10.74
CA TYR A 30 42.11 1.19 9.70
C TYR A 30 42.19 -0.33 9.71
N LEU A 31 42.25 -0.96 10.90
CA LEU A 31 42.25 -2.44 11.06
C LEU A 31 40.90 -3.04 10.69
N SER A 32 39.76 -2.35 10.94
CA SER A 32 38.45 -2.83 10.48
C SER A 32 38.27 -2.67 8.96
N ARG A 33 38.95 -1.70 8.33
CA ARG A 33 39.00 -1.58 6.87
C ARG A 33 39.83 -2.68 6.21
N LEU A 34 40.99 -3.04 6.79
CA LEU A 34 41.85 -4.17 6.32
C LEU A 34 41.16 -5.52 6.49
N LEU A 35 40.37 -5.72 7.59
CA LEU A 35 39.58 -6.94 7.79
C LEU A 35 38.39 -7.04 6.82
N LEU A 36 37.80 -5.88 6.43
CA LEU A 36 36.78 -5.82 5.37
C LEU A 36 37.39 -6.09 3.99
N GLU A 37 38.58 -5.62 3.72
CA GLU A 37 39.32 -5.87 2.44
C GLU A 37 39.75 -7.33 2.30
N GLN A 38 39.98 -8.07 3.39
CA GLN A 38 40.27 -9.52 3.38
C GLN A 38 39.04 -10.43 3.30
N LEU A 39 37.85 -9.92 3.61
CA LEU A 39 36.57 -10.64 3.47
C LEU A 39 35.90 -10.43 2.08
N VAL A 40 36.53 -9.65 1.20
CA VAL A 40 35.97 -9.20 -0.08
C VAL A 40 36.67 -9.88 -1.25
N VAL A 41 36.57 -11.19 -1.37
CA VAL A 41 36.96 -11.84 -2.64
C VAL A 41 35.78 -12.50 -3.35
N ASP A 42 34.64 -12.73 -2.71
CA ASP A 42 33.53 -13.44 -3.39
C ASP A 42 32.19 -12.69 -3.52
N ASP A 43 32.02 -11.46 -3.01
CA ASP A 43 30.71 -10.78 -3.17
C ASP A 43 30.79 -9.24 -3.26
N ALA A 44 31.46 -8.75 -4.31
CA ALA A 44 31.59 -7.32 -4.59
C ALA A 44 30.21 -6.61 -4.87
N ARG A 45 29.12 -7.36 -5.03
CA ARG A 45 27.78 -6.86 -5.27
C ARG A 45 27.04 -6.51 -3.97
N ASP A 46 27.23 -7.28 -2.92
CA ASP A 46 26.58 -7.06 -1.62
C ASP A 46 27.17 -5.86 -0.87
N VAL A 47 28.45 -5.60 -1.07
CA VAL A 47 29.17 -4.47 -0.44
C VAL A 47 28.70 -3.10 -1.00
N ARG A 48 28.29 -3.04 -2.26
CA ARG A 48 27.75 -1.79 -2.84
C ARG A 48 26.43 -1.38 -2.20
N GLY A 49 25.50 -2.32 -1.99
CA GLY A 49 24.22 -2.06 -1.31
C GLY A 49 24.42 -1.59 0.14
N VAL A 50 25.34 -2.20 0.87
CA VAL A 50 25.69 -1.79 2.25
C VAL A 50 26.39 -0.44 2.30
N LEU A 51 27.26 -0.11 1.33
CA LEU A 51 27.95 1.18 1.27
C LEU A 51 27.04 2.31 0.79
N SER A 52 26.04 2.05 -0.08
CA SER A 52 25.06 3.05 -0.48
C SER A 52 24.12 3.41 0.67
N SER A 53 23.74 2.44 1.51
CA SER A 53 22.96 2.67 2.73
C SER A 53 23.70 3.54 3.76
N LEU A 54 25.03 3.40 3.85
CA LEU A 54 25.87 4.20 4.75
C LEU A 54 26.05 5.66 4.32
N ASN A 55 25.89 5.96 3.00
CA ASN A 55 26.06 7.30 2.45
C ASN A 55 24.74 8.04 2.14
N GLY A 56 23.59 7.45 2.43
CA GLY A 56 22.29 8.09 2.17
C GLY A 56 21.93 8.26 0.69
N LYS A 57 22.61 7.58 -0.24
CA LYS A 57 22.50 7.75 -1.70
C LYS A 57 22.09 6.46 -2.39
N SER A 58 20.97 5.84 -1.95
CA SER A 58 20.38 4.75 -2.74
C SER A 58 19.73 5.29 -4.00
N ASP A 59 19.99 4.67 -5.15
CA ASP A 59 19.29 4.92 -6.40
C ASP A 59 17.90 4.28 -6.32
N VAL A 60 16.86 5.12 -6.26
CA VAL A 60 15.46 4.69 -6.06
C VAL A 60 14.65 4.96 -7.31
N LEU A 61 13.99 3.93 -7.83
CA LEU A 61 13.03 4.05 -8.91
C LEU A 61 11.61 3.76 -8.40
N ILE A 62 10.72 4.74 -8.54
CA ILE A 62 9.29 4.53 -8.30
C ILE A 62 8.61 4.25 -9.63
N VAL A 63 7.87 3.16 -9.73
CA VAL A 63 7.17 2.72 -10.95
C VAL A 63 5.67 2.90 -10.76
N GLY A 64 5.10 3.84 -11.54
CA GLY A 64 3.68 4.14 -11.53
C GLY A 64 3.33 5.54 -11.02
N ALA A 65 2.78 6.38 -11.89
CA ALA A 65 2.33 7.74 -11.61
C ALA A 65 0.84 7.79 -11.18
N GLY A 66 0.42 6.83 -10.35
CA GLY A 66 -0.87 6.79 -9.66
C GLY A 66 -0.83 7.59 -8.34
N ALA A 67 -1.97 7.62 -7.62
CA ALA A 67 -2.04 8.35 -6.35
C ALA A 67 -0.98 7.92 -5.34
N ILE A 68 -0.74 6.62 -5.20
CA ILE A 68 0.24 6.08 -4.24
C ILE A 68 1.67 6.35 -4.71
N GLY A 69 2.02 6.04 -5.96
CA GLY A 69 3.38 6.28 -6.46
C GLY A 69 3.77 7.75 -6.42
N LEU A 70 2.85 8.66 -6.81
CA LEU A 70 3.08 10.09 -6.76
C LEU A 70 3.19 10.63 -5.33
N SER A 71 2.35 10.17 -4.39
CA SER A 71 2.44 10.61 -3.00
C SER A 71 3.74 10.15 -2.34
N VAL A 72 4.13 8.89 -2.53
CA VAL A 72 5.43 8.38 -2.04
C VAL A 72 6.58 9.15 -2.66
N ALA A 73 6.58 9.35 -4.00
CA ALA A 73 7.61 10.12 -4.69
C ALA A 73 7.72 11.55 -4.15
N GLY A 74 6.58 12.23 -3.99
CA GLY A 74 6.56 13.61 -3.51
C GLY A 74 7.06 13.76 -2.07
N TRP A 75 6.78 12.79 -1.21
CA TRP A 75 7.23 12.87 0.19
C TRP A 75 8.70 12.51 0.37
N ILE A 76 9.27 11.59 -0.41
CA ILE A 76 10.64 11.15 -0.22
C ILE A 76 11.65 11.83 -1.14
N SER A 77 11.25 12.39 -2.30
CA SER A 77 12.16 13.06 -3.23
C SER A 77 12.91 14.25 -2.64
N PRO A 78 12.34 15.09 -1.74
CA PRO A 78 13.10 16.18 -1.11
C PRO A 78 14.27 15.70 -0.23
N HIS A 79 14.27 14.41 0.13
CA HIS A 79 15.26 13.79 1.00
C HIS A 79 16.11 12.72 0.29
N ASN A 80 15.90 12.52 -1.03
CA ASN A 80 16.66 11.57 -1.84
C ASN A 80 16.89 12.13 -3.25
N GLU A 81 18.10 12.65 -3.47
CA GLU A 81 18.50 13.24 -4.77
C GLU A 81 18.53 12.23 -5.91
N ASN A 82 18.69 10.93 -5.62
CA ASN A 82 18.77 9.85 -6.60
C ASN A 82 17.42 9.14 -6.80
N LEU A 83 16.31 9.82 -6.50
CA LEU A 83 14.99 9.28 -6.75
C LEU A 83 14.51 9.67 -8.14
N HIS A 84 14.05 8.67 -8.89
CA HIS A 84 13.40 8.83 -10.18
C HIS A 84 11.98 8.23 -10.15
N LEU A 85 11.07 8.86 -10.89
CA LEU A 85 9.73 8.34 -11.13
C LEU A 85 9.62 7.87 -12.57
N LEU A 86 9.33 6.59 -12.77
CA LEU A 86 9.00 6.05 -14.09
C LEU A 86 7.51 6.30 -14.36
N ALA A 87 7.24 7.17 -15.34
CA ALA A 87 5.90 7.57 -15.74
C ALA A 87 5.77 7.61 -17.27
N ARG A 88 4.54 7.63 -17.76
CA ARG A 88 4.24 7.69 -19.20
C ARG A 88 3.08 8.63 -19.49
N GLY A 89 2.97 9.04 -20.77
CA GLY A 89 1.85 9.84 -21.29
C GLY A 89 1.71 11.20 -20.59
N GLU A 90 0.48 11.59 -20.32
CA GLU A 90 0.16 12.91 -19.76
C GLU A 90 0.81 13.20 -18.41
N SER A 91 0.90 12.18 -17.53
CA SER A 91 1.56 12.35 -16.23
C SER A 91 3.03 12.69 -16.37
N LEU A 92 3.76 12.02 -17.26
CA LEU A 92 5.17 12.34 -17.58
C LEU A 92 5.31 13.78 -18.04
N SER A 93 4.53 14.20 -19.03
CA SER A 93 4.58 15.53 -19.62
C SER A 93 4.22 16.62 -18.59
N ALA A 94 3.17 16.41 -17.82
CA ALA A 94 2.70 17.36 -16.81
C ALA A 94 3.74 17.58 -15.69
N ILE A 95 4.31 16.48 -15.16
CA ILE A 95 5.31 16.57 -14.08
C ILE A 95 6.60 17.18 -14.56
N ARG A 96 7.07 16.85 -15.77
CA ARG A 96 8.27 17.48 -16.36
C ARG A 96 8.11 19.00 -16.49
N LYS A 97 6.92 19.46 -16.89
CA LYS A 97 6.64 20.87 -17.13
C LYS A 97 6.38 21.66 -15.85
N ASN A 98 5.59 21.10 -14.92
CA ASN A 98 4.99 21.83 -13.81
C ASN A 98 5.46 21.34 -12.43
N GLY A 99 6.24 20.24 -12.36
CA GLY A 99 6.49 19.53 -11.09
C GLY A 99 5.29 18.70 -10.65
N LEU A 100 5.44 18.02 -9.52
CA LEU A 100 4.38 17.27 -8.84
C LEU A 100 3.62 18.19 -7.88
N HIS A 101 2.33 18.34 -8.06
CA HIS A 101 1.46 19.04 -7.11
C HIS A 101 0.85 18.03 -6.12
N LEU A 102 1.49 17.89 -4.97
CA LEU A 102 1.06 17.02 -3.86
C LEU A 102 0.55 17.89 -2.72
N TYR A 103 -0.74 17.84 -2.42
CA TYR A 103 -1.39 18.74 -1.46
C TYR A 103 -2.25 17.98 -0.44
N GLN A 104 -2.32 18.53 0.76
CA GLN A 104 -3.29 18.07 1.76
C GLN A 104 -4.66 18.65 1.44
N LEU A 105 -5.71 17.90 1.74
CA LEU A 105 -7.09 18.36 1.58
C LEU A 105 -7.28 19.73 2.24
N GLY A 106 -7.86 20.67 1.49
CA GLY A 106 -8.06 22.07 1.92
C GLY A 106 -6.83 22.98 1.75
N GLN A 107 -5.72 22.47 1.20
CA GLN A 107 -4.49 23.23 0.95
C GLN A 107 -4.08 23.28 -0.53
N GLU A 108 -5.01 23.02 -1.43
CA GLU A 108 -4.76 22.83 -2.87
C GLU A 108 -4.10 24.05 -3.53
N ALA A 109 -4.53 25.26 -3.13
CA ALA A 109 -4.07 26.52 -3.72
C ALA A 109 -2.73 27.02 -3.15
N THR A 110 -2.33 26.52 -1.98
CA THR A 110 -1.17 27.06 -1.23
C THR A 110 0.07 26.18 -1.30
N THR A 111 -0.07 24.93 -1.71
CA THR A 111 1.04 23.97 -1.78
C THR A 111 1.85 24.17 -3.05
N PRO A 112 3.16 24.53 -2.97
CA PRO A 112 3.98 24.67 -4.15
C PRO A 112 4.28 23.31 -4.80
N PRO A 113 4.50 23.26 -6.14
CA PRO A 113 4.89 22.06 -6.84
C PRO A 113 6.28 21.55 -6.37
N ILE A 114 6.40 20.24 -6.29
CA ILE A 114 7.66 19.57 -5.92
C ILE A 114 8.41 19.23 -7.23
N PRO A 115 9.66 19.67 -7.40
CA PRO A 115 10.50 19.22 -8.50
C PRO A 115 10.75 17.71 -8.37
N LEU A 116 10.50 16.97 -9.47
CA LEU A 116 10.64 15.52 -9.47
C LEU A 116 11.35 15.07 -10.77
N LYS A 117 12.37 14.23 -10.63
CA LYS A 117 13.04 13.61 -11.76
C LYS A 117 12.13 12.52 -12.33
N VAL A 118 11.60 12.76 -13.54
CA VAL A 118 10.66 11.85 -14.20
C VAL A 118 11.27 11.32 -15.47
N VAL A 119 11.24 9.99 -15.62
CA VAL A 119 11.81 9.25 -16.74
C VAL A 119 10.73 8.41 -17.43
N GLU A 120 10.95 8.09 -18.68
CA GLU A 120 10.03 7.28 -19.49
C GLU A 120 10.50 5.84 -19.60
N SER A 121 11.81 5.61 -19.48
CA SER A 121 12.44 4.31 -19.58
C SER A 121 13.40 4.06 -18.44
N LEU A 122 13.57 2.78 -18.07
CA LEU A 122 14.62 2.34 -17.14
C LEU A 122 16.03 2.64 -17.70
N ALA A 123 16.18 2.70 -19.00
CA ALA A 123 17.45 3.04 -19.66
C ALA A 123 17.91 4.49 -19.40
N ASP A 124 17.00 5.36 -18.95
CA ASP A 124 17.28 6.76 -18.65
C ASP A 124 17.89 6.98 -17.26
N VAL A 125 18.04 5.92 -16.47
CA VAL A 125 18.53 5.99 -15.07
C VAL A 125 19.65 4.98 -14.83
N PRO A 126 20.52 5.22 -13.83
CA PRO A 126 21.44 4.19 -13.35
C PRO A 126 20.66 2.95 -12.86
N PRO A 127 21.27 1.75 -12.88
CA PRO A 127 20.65 0.57 -12.33
C PRO A 127 20.19 0.82 -10.87
N PRO A 128 18.87 0.78 -10.58
CA PRO A 128 18.35 1.16 -9.28
C PRO A 128 18.70 0.12 -8.20
N ASP A 129 19.06 0.59 -7.00
CA ASP A 129 19.22 -0.28 -5.82
C ASP A 129 17.85 -0.74 -5.31
N ILE A 130 16.86 0.14 -5.39
CA ILE A 130 15.50 -0.09 -4.90
C ILE A 130 14.49 0.28 -5.99
N ILE A 131 13.55 -0.61 -6.26
CA ILE A 131 12.38 -0.34 -7.10
C ILE A 131 11.13 -0.38 -6.23
N ILE A 132 10.35 0.70 -6.24
CA ILE A 132 9.04 0.77 -5.58
C ILE A 132 7.95 0.66 -6.65
N ILE A 133 7.20 -0.43 -6.67
CA ILE A 133 6.12 -0.66 -7.64
C ILE A 133 4.79 -0.23 -7.03
N ALA A 134 4.16 0.79 -7.62
CA ALA A 134 2.89 1.37 -7.20
C ALA A 134 1.85 1.45 -8.33
N VAL A 135 1.91 0.51 -9.28
CA VAL A 135 0.86 0.31 -10.28
C VAL A 135 -0.31 -0.47 -9.71
N LYS A 136 -1.44 -0.50 -10.39
CA LYS A 136 -2.61 -1.30 -10.02
C LYS A 136 -2.36 -2.80 -10.23
N ASN A 137 -3.08 -3.67 -9.50
CA ASN A 137 -2.93 -5.13 -9.59
C ASN A 137 -3.06 -5.66 -11.02
N TYR A 138 -4.01 -5.14 -11.79
CA TYR A 138 -4.24 -5.60 -13.17
C TYR A 138 -3.10 -5.25 -14.15
N ASP A 139 -2.22 -4.29 -13.79
CA ASP A 139 -1.03 -3.94 -14.57
C ASP A 139 0.25 -4.60 -14.01
N LEU A 140 0.19 -5.19 -12.81
CA LEU A 140 1.38 -5.59 -12.04
C LEU A 140 2.23 -6.62 -12.78
N GLU A 141 1.65 -7.70 -13.28
CA GLU A 141 2.40 -8.79 -13.91
C GLU A 141 3.11 -8.31 -15.18
N LEU A 142 2.41 -7.55 -16.04
CA LEU A 142 2.99 -6.98 -17.26
C LEU A 142 4.15 -6.01 -16.94
N VAL A 143 3.95 -5.10 -16.01
CA VAL A 143 4.98 -4.14 -15.60
C VAL A 143 6.19 -4.85 -15.00
N THR A 144 5.98 -5.85 -14.17
CA THR A 144 7.03 -6.65 -13.54
C THR A 144 7.86 -7.41 -14.57
N GLN A 145 7.19 -7.99 -15.58
CA GLN A 145 7.85 -8.68 -16.70
C GLN A 145 8.73 -7.73 -17.52
N ILE A 146 8.21 -6.54 -17.86
CA ILE A 146 8.96 -5.53 -18.59
C ILE A 146 10.19 -5.07 -17.80
N LEU A 147 10.02 -4.78 -16.52
CA LEU A 147 11.13 -4.38 -15.63
C LEU A 147 12.20 -5.48 -15.58
N ARG A 148 11.81 -6.74 -15.43
CA ARG A 148 12.76 -7.86 -15.40
C ARG A 148 13.57 -7.97 -16.68
N GLN A 149 12.93 -7.82 -17.83
CA GLN A 149 13.62 -7.83 -19.13
C GLN A 149 14.64 -6.69 -19.25
N GLN A 150 14.27 -5.48 -18.82
CA GLN A 150 15.14 -4.31 -18.92
C GLN A 150 16.31 -4.34 -17.93
N LEU A 151 16.11 -4.94 -16.75
CA LEU A 151 17.15 -5.08 -15.71
C LEU A 151 18.23 -6.12 -16.07
N GLY A 152 17.95 -7.07 -16.97
CA GLY A 152 18.89 -8.14 -17.33
C GLY A 152 19.27 -8.96 -16.09
N ASN A 153 20.55 -8.95 -15.69
CA ASN A 153 21.06 -9.67 -14.52
C ASN A 153 21.11 -8.82 -13.24
N HIS A 154 20.65 -7.56 -13.30
CA HIS A 154 20.62 -6.71 -12.13
C HIS A 154 19.47 -7.11 -11.19
N GLU A 155 19.77 -7.27 -9.89
CA GLU A 155 18.82 -7.71 -8.84
C GLU A 155 18.62 -6.60 -7.80
N PRO A 156 17.66 -5.66 -8.02
CA PRO A 156 17.30 -4.64 -7.03
C PRO A 156 16.47 -5.23 -5.90
N ILE A 157 16.38 -4.51 -4.79
CA ILE A 157 15.33 -4.71 -3.80
C ILE A 157 14.01 -4.19 -4.40
N VAL A 158 12.95 -5.00 -4.37
CA VAL A 158 11.65 -4.60 -4.95
C VAL A 158 10.61 -4.45 -3.85
N ALA A 159 10.13 -3.22 -3.62
CA ALA A 159 9.02 -2.94 -2.72
C ALA A 159 7.71 -2.77 -3.52
N SER A 160 6.62 -3.38 -3.06
CA SER A 160 5.35 -3.49 -3.79
C SER A 160 4.20 -3.01 -2.92
N PHE A 161 3.43 -2.02 -3.38
CA PHE A 161 2.42 -1.32 -2.59
C PHE A 161 0.99 -1.49 -3.12
N GLN A 162 0.70 -2.62 -3.76
CA GLN A 162 -0.64 -2.96 -4.21
C GLN A 162 -1.55 -3.36 -3.05
N ASN A 163 -2.84 -3.11 -3.22
CA ASN A 163 -3.86 -3.68 -2.34
C ASN A 163 -4.02 -5.19 -2.55
N GLY A 164 -4.41 -5.92 -1.50
CA GLY A 164 -4.62 -7.37 -1.58
C GLY A 164 -3.33 -8.17 -1.46
N VAL A 165 -3.34 -9.41 -1.93
CA VAL A 165 -2.26 -10.40 -1.75
C VAL A 165 -1.69 -10.94 -3.07
N GLU A 166 -2.21 -10.49 -4.19
CA GLU A 166 -1.85 -11.02 -5.51
C GLU A 166 -0.39 -10.74 -5.88
N ASN A 167 0.15 -9.61 -5.45
CA ASN A 167 1.55 -9.25 -5.61
C ASN A 167 2.51 -10.28 -4.99
N GLN A 168 2.10 -10.97 -3.91
CA GLN A 168 2.91 -12.03 -3.28
C GLN A 168 3.01 -13.30 -4.14
N ARG A 169 2.08 -13.48 -5.08
CA ARG A 169 2.11 -14.58 -6.07
C ARG A 169 2.87 -14.20 -7.33
N ILE A 170 2.83 -12.93 -7.72
CA ILE A 170 3.41 -12.43 -8.97
C ILE A 170 4.92 -12.15 -8.82
N LEU A 171 5.28 -11.30 -7.86
CA LEU A 171 6.66 -10.78 -7.75
C LEU A 171 7.75 -11.85 -7.59
N PRO A 172 7.55 -12.94 -6.81
CA PRO A 172 8.59 -13.97 -6.65
C PRO A 172 8.94 -14.74 -7.94
N LYS A 173 8.11 -14.62 -8.98
CA LYS A 173 8.42 -15.19 -10.30
C LYS A 173 9.55 -14.43 -11.03
N TYR A 174 9.77 -13.18 -10.65
CA TYR A 174 10.62 -12.23 -11.37
C TYR A 174 11.76 -11.65 -10.53
N PHE A 175 11.58 -11.56 -9.21
CA PHE A 175 12.55 -10.95 -8.29
C PHE A 175 12.80 -11.83 -7.08
N SER A 176 14.06 -11.87 -6.64
CA SER A 176 14.50 -12.68 -5.50
C SER A 176 14.27 -11.99 -4.16
N LYS A 177 14.17 -10.67 -4.12
CA LYS A 177 14.07 -9.84 -2.90
C LYS A 177 12.79 -8.98 -2.88
N PRO A 178 11.58 -9.56 -2.97
CA PRO A 178 10.34 -8.80 -2.92
C PRO A 178 9.95 -8.47 -1.48
N ILE A 179 9.69 -7.19 -1.22
CA ILE A 179 9.13 -6.65 0.02
C ILE A 179 7.72 -6.15 -0.27
N TYR A 180 6.81 -6.35 0.67
CA TYR A 180 5.41 -5.98 0.50
C TYR A 180 5.01 -4.92 1.49
N GLY A 181 4.22 -3.95 1.01
CA GLY A 181 3.77 -2.83 1.83
C GLY A 181 2.25 -2.73 1.89
N VAL A 182 1.76 -2.42 3.07
CA VAL A 182 0.36 -2.07 3.35
C VAL A 182 0.25 -0.56 3.42
N VAL A 183 -0.50 0.04 2.49
CA VAL A 183 -0.73 1.48 2.44
C VAL A 183 -1.86 1.83 3.40
N CYS A 184 -1.57 2.62 4.44
CA CYS A 184 -2.49 2.95 5.53
C CYS A 184 -2.97 4.42 5.47
N TYR A 185 -3.07 5.00 4.28
CA TYR A 185 -3.55 6.36 4.07
C TYR A 185 -4.43 6.47 2.82
N ASN A 186 -5.17 7.57 2.72
CA ASN A 186 -6.01 7.89 1.56
C ASN A 186 -5.34 8.97 0.72
N ALA A 187 -5.17 8.67 -0.58
CA ALA A 187 -4.74 9.61 -1.60
C ALA A 187 -5.56 9.40 -2.87
N TRP A 188 -5.74 10.48 -3.63
CA TRP A 188 -6.45 10.46 -4.90
C TRP A 188 -5.72 11.30 -5.95
N ARG A 189 -5.96 10.98 -7.20
CA ARG A 189 -5.42 11.72 -8.33
C ARG A 189 -6.53 12.50 -9.00
N ASP A 190 -6.42 13.82 -9.06
CA ASP A 190 -7.38 14.74 -9.72
C ASP A 190 -6.87 15.29 -11.06
N GLY A 191 -5.74 14.76 -11.53
CA GLY A 191 -5.20 15.10 -12.83
C GLY A 191 -3.77 14.58 -13.02
N PRO A 192 -3.20 14.78 -14.21
CA PRO A 192 -1.80 14.47 -14.48
C PRO A 192 -0.88 15.29 -13.56
N GLY A 193 -0.08 14.62 -12.74
CA GLY A 193 0.85 15.27 -11.80
C GLY A 193 0.17 15.98 -10.62
N ARG A 194 -1.11 15.68 -10.33
CA ARG A 194 -1.84 16.26 -9.17
C ARG A 194 -2.37 15.17 -8.27
N VAL A 195 -2.01 15.22 -7.00
CA VAL A 195 -2.41 14.26 -5.97
C VAL A 195 -2.82 14.96 -4.69
N GLY A 196 -4.02 14.67 -4.22
CA GLY A 196 -4.51 15.05 -2.92
C GLY A 196 -4.38 13.91 -1.92
N TYR A 197 -4.24 14.24 -0.64
CA TYR A 197 -4.28 13.30 0.48
C TYR A 197 -4.98 13.92 1.69
N VAL A 198 -5.55 13.05 2.56
CA VAL A 198 -6.19 13.51 3.81
C VAL A 198 -5.16 13.77 4.89
N LYS A 199 -4.36 12.75 5.19
CA LYS A 199 -3.27 12.79 6.17
C LYS A 199 -2.02 12.21 5.53
N ARG A 200 -0.86 12.79 5.85
CA ARG A 200 0.43 12.28 5.37
C ARG A 200 0.57 10.81 5.68
N GLY A 201 1.14 10.08 4.73
CA GLY A 201 1.12 8.63 4.69
C GLY A 201 1.76 7.92 5.85
N TYR A 202 1.27 6.71 6.07
CA TYR A 202 1.82 5.66 6.91
C TYR A 202 1.83 4.36 6.12
N LEU A 203 2.95 3.66 6.17
CA LEU A 203 3.15 2.36 5.53
C LEU A 203 3.55 1.32 6.57
N ILE A 204 3.13 0.08 6.36
CA ILE A 204 3.64 -1.10 7.07
C ILE A 204 4.32 -1.97 6.03
N ILE A 205 5.57 -2.37 6.24
CA ILE A 205 6.29 -3.22 5.29
C ILE A 205 6.80 -4.50 5.96
N GLY A 206 6.97 -5.55 5.16
CA GLY A 206 7.50 -6.83 5.62
C GLY A 206 7.55 -7.86 4.49
N THR A 207 7.83 -9.11 4.85
CA THR A 207 7.78 -10.28 3.97
C THR A 207 6.88 -11.36 4.56
N PRO A 208 6.30 -12.26 3.71
CA PRO A 208 5.42 -13.33 4.19
C PRO A 208 6.08 -14.31 5.15
N ARG A 209 7.40 -14.47 5.07
CA ARG A 209 8.19 -15.42 5.87
C ARG A 209 9.06 -14.76 6.93
N ASN A 210 8.92 -13.45 7.10
CA ASN A 210 9.77 -12.66 7.99
C ASN A 210 11.28 -12.80 7.70
N ASP A 211 11.60 -12.96 6.43
CA ASP A 211 12.96 -13.01 5.87
C ASP A 211 13.36 -11.63 5.31
N LEU A 212 14.54 -11.53 4.67
CA LEU A 212 15.06 -10.31 4.02
C LEU A 212 15.16 -9.09 4.97
N GLN A 213 15.53 -9.31 6.22
CA GLN A 213 15.60 -8.25 7.24
C GLN A 213 16.52 -7.07 6.86
N PRO A 214 17.72 -7.29 6.26
CA PRO A 214 18.58 -6.19 5.79
C PRO A 214 17.91 -5.34 4.69
N GLU A 215 17.25 -5.99 3.74
CA GLU A 215 16.56 -5.32 2.63
C GLU A 215 15.33 -4.53 3.13
N ILE A 216 14.55 -5.11 4.06
CA ILE A 216 13.42 -4.43 4.71
C ILE A 216 13.91 -3.19 5.44
N GLN A 217 15.01 -3.29 6.19
CA GLN A 217 15.59 -2.15 6.90
C GLN A 217 16.03 -1.05 5.93
N THR A 218 16.67 -1.43 4.82
CA THR A 218 17.10 -0.47 3.78
C THR A 218 15.91 0.28 3.17
N VAL A 219 14.83 -0.41 2.81
CA VAL A 219 13.60 0.21 2.28
C VAL A 219 12.93 1.07 3.34
N SER A 220 12.86 0.61 4.58
CA SER A 220 12.29 1.36 5.71
C SER A 220 13.03 2.68 5.95
N GLU A 221 14.36 2.67 5.90
CA GLU A 221 15.19 3.88 6.06
C GLU A 221 14.94 4.91 4.96
N VAL A 222 14.84 4.46 3.70
CA VAL A 222 14.53 5.34 2.57
C VAL A 222 13.13 5.96 2.73
N LEU A 223 12.12 5.15 3.04
CA LEU A 223 10.75 5.62 3.22
C LEU A 223 10.62 6.59 4.41
N ASN A 224 11.23 6.27 5.55
CA ASN A 224 11.16 7.09 6.77
C ASN A 224 11.84 8.47 6.65
N ARG A 225 12.55 8.76 5.58
CA ARG A 225 13.03 10.12 5.29
C ARG A 225 11.88 11.08 4.97
N GLY A 226 10.79 10.59 4.40
CA GLY A 226 9.69 11.42 3.91
C GLY A 226 8.30 11.04 4.38
N LEU A 227 8.05 9.78 4.76
CA LEU A 227 6.77 9.32 5.28
C LEU A 227 6.99 8.24 6.34
N GLN A 228 6.09 8.16 7.31
CA GLN A 228 6.18 7.17 8.36
C GLN A 228 6.04 5.74 7.80
N CYS A 229 7.03 4.90 8.09
CA CYS A 229 7.05 3.48 7.70
C CYS A 229 7.44 2.61 8.89
N SER A 230 6.62 1.63 9.23
CA SER A 230 6.95 0.61 10.23
C SER A 230 7.22 -0.74 9.58
N VAL A 231 8.05 -1.53 10.24
CA VAL A 231 8.34 -2.91 9.86
C VAL A 231 7.50 -3.85 10.71
N THR A 232 6.92 -4.87 10.09
CA THR A 232 6.17 -5.92 10.81
C THR A 232 6.74 -7.30 10.52
N ASP A 233 6.75 -8.16 11.53
CA ASP A 233 7.00 -9.60 11.42
C ASP A 233 5.70 -10.40 11.17
N ARG A 234 4.55 -9.72 11.15
CA ARG A 234 3.21 -10.28 10.93
C ARG A 234 2.55 -9.69 9.67
N LEU A 235 3.30 -9.66 8.57
CA LEU A 235 2.80 -9.07 7.32
C LEU A 235 1.48 -9.69 6.86
N GLN A 236 1.32 -11.00 7.01
CA GLN A 236 0.09 -11.69 6.58
C GLN A 236 -1.14 -11.18 7.35
N ASP A 237 -1.02 -10.96 8.66
CA ASP A 237 -2.09 -10.37 9.45
C ASP A 237 -2.42 -8.95 8.95
N ALA A 238 -1.40 -8.12 8.76
CA ALA A 238 -1.58 -6.73 8.29
C ALA A 238 -2.27 -6.66 6.92
N VAL A 239 -1.80 -7.45 5.94
CA VAL A 239 -2.36 -7.47 4.58
C VAL A 239 -3.81 -7.95 4.58
N HIS A 240 -4.13 -9.02 5.34
CA HIS A 240 -5.47 -9.57 5.38
C HIS A 240 -6.45 -8.70 6.18
N CYS A 241 -6.01 -8.06 7.28
CA CYS A 241 -6.81 -7.03 7.95
C CYS A 241 -7.14 -5.87 7.01
N LYS A 242 -6.16 -5.41 6.22
CA LYS A 242 -6.41 -4.37 5.21
C LYS A 242 -7.34 -4.87 4.10
N LEU A 243 -7.24 -6.13 3.68
CA LEU A 243 -8.11 -6.73 2.68
C LEU A 243 -9.58 -6.73 3.16
N ALA A 244 -9.85 -7.13 4.41
CA ALA A 244 -11.19 -7.11 4.98
C ALA A 244 -11.80 -5.69 4.99
N ILE A 245 -11.02 -4.69 5.36
CA ILE A 245 -11.46 -3.28 5.32
C ILE A 245 -11.71 -2.82 3.87
N ASN A 246 -10.92 -3.27 2.93
CA ASN A 246 -11.08 -2.90 1.52
C ASN A 246 -12.30 -3.53 0.84
N LEU A 247 -13.02 -4.48 1.48
CA LEU A 247 -14.31 -4.98 0.99
C LEU A 247 -15.32 -3.85 0.75
N ILE A 248 -15.26 -2.79 1.57
CA ILE A 248 -16.12 -1.62 1.42
C ILE A 248 -15.93 -0.91 0.07
N ASN A 249 -14.82 -1.12 -0.63
CA ASN A 249 -14.56 -0.43 -1.89
C ASN A 249 -15.56 -0.84 -2.98
N GLY A 250 -15.95 -2.11 -3.04
CA GLY A 250 -16.99 -2.60 -3.95
C GLY A 250 -18.36 -1.98 -3.64
N LEU A 251 -18.75 -1.98 -2.36
CA LEU A 251 -19.99 -1.34 -1.90
C LEU A 251 -20.01 0.16 -2.20
N MET A 252 -18.95 0.89 -1.81
CA MET A 252 -18.85 2.34 -2.03
C MET A 252 -18.81 2.70 -3.52
N ALA A 253 -18.29 1.84 -4.36
CA ALA A 253 -18.29 2.04 -5.79
C ALA A 253 -19.71 1.89 -6.38
N LEU A 254 -20.51 0.96 -5.87
CA LEU A 254 -21.91 0.76 -6.26
C LEU A 254 -22.81 1.95 -5.89
N VAL A 255 -22.68 2.48 -4.65
CA VAL A 255 -23.52 3.61 -4.19
C VAL A 255 -22.96 4.99 -4.56
N GLY A 256 -21.71 5.04 -4.96
CA GLY A 256 -21.03 6.28 -5.34
C GLY A 256 -20.68 7.19 -4.18
N PHE A 257 -19.97 8.29 -4.52
CA PHE A 257 -19.61 9.35 -3.56
C PHE A 257 -20.51 10.56 -3.75
N ARG A 258 -21.49 10.75 -2.84
CA ARG A 258 -22.51 11.79 -2.90
C ARG A 258 -22.98 12.18 -1.50
N LYS A 259 -23.67 13.31 -1.41
CA LYS A 259 -24.42 13.69 -0.19
C LYS A 259 -25.63 12.77 -0.04
N ARG A 260 -25.87 12.27 1.16
CA ARG A 260 -26.91 11.30 1.50
C ARG A 260 -27.96 11.89 2.43
N SER A 261 -29.16 11.31 2.40
CA SER A 261 -30.14 11.49 3.46
C SER A 261 -29.74 10.69 4.71
N ILE A 262 -30.28 11.04 5.86
CA ILE A 262 -30.04 10.29 7.12
C ILE A 262 -30.46 8.81 6.97
N GLU A 263 -31.55 8.55 6.24
CA GLU A 263 -32.02 7.18 5.99
C GLU A 263 -31.02 6.39 5.12
N SER A 264 -30.54 6.97 4.03
CA SER A 264 -29.49 6.37 3.18
C SER A 264 -28.20 6.13 3.96
N GLU A 265 -27.82 7.06 4.86
CA GLU A 265 -26.65 6.87 5.73
C GLU A 265 -26.82 5.68 6.68
N LYS A 266 -27.98 5.51 7.31
CA LYS A 266 -28.26 4.36 8.17
C LYS A 266 -28.18 3.04 7.41
N ILE A 267 -28.76 2.97 6.21
CA ILE A 267 -28.69 1.76 5.36
C ILE A 267 -27.23 1.47 4.98
N LEU A 268 -26.46 2.50 4.60
CA LEU A 268 -25.06 2.36 4.25
C LEU A 268 -24.24 1.85 5.44
N VAL A 269 -24.44 2.40 6.63
CA VAL A 269 -23.79 1.96 7.87
C VAL A 269 -24.13 0.50 8.17
N HIS A 270 -25.42 0.12 8.04
CA HIS A 270 -25.86 -1.24 8.24
C HIS A 270 -25.19 -2.23 7.27
N MET A 271 -25.22 -1.95 5.96
CA MET A 271 -24.57 -2.80 4.96
C MET A 271 -23.07 -2.92 5.21
N THR A 272 -22.40 -1.79 5.48
CA THR A 272 -20.95 -1.76 5.66
C THR A 272 -20.52 -2.51 6.91
N THR A 273 -21.23 -2.33 8.03
CA THR A 273 -20.94 -3.03 9.30
C THR A 273 -21.02 -4.54 9.13
N ARG A 274 -22.06 -5.03 8.48
CA ARG A 274 -22.25 -6.47 8.22
C ARG A 274 -21.22 -7.02 7.26
N LEU A 275 -20.88 -6.28 6.21
CA LEU A 275 -19.83 -6.64 5.27
C LEU A 275 -18.45 -6.78 5.94
N LEU A 276 -18.09 -5.82 6.80
CA LEU A 276 -16.86 -5.88 7.59
C LEU A 276 -16.87 -7.07 8.56
N TYR A 277 -18.01 -7.36 9.17
CA TYR A 277 -18.16 -8.49 10.08
C TYR A 277 -17.99 -9.84 9.37
N GLU A 278 -18.56 -10.02 8.16
CA GLU A 278 -18.27 -11.20 7.32
C GLU A 278 -16.77 -11.36 7.06
N GLY A 279 -16.10 -10.27 6.70
CA GLY A 279 -14.64 -10.28 6.51
C GLY A 279 -13.89 -10.71 7.77
N LEU A 280 -14.27 -10.18 8.92
CA LEU A 280 -13.70 -10.53 10.22
C LEU A 280 -13.87 -12.02 10.53
N GLN A 281 -15.07 -12.58 10.34
CA GLN A 281 -15.34 -14.00 10.59
C GLN A 281 -14.45 -14.90 9.73
N VAL A 282 -14.28 -14.56 8.46
CA VAL A 282 -13.39 -15.29 7.54
C VAL A 282 -11.94 -15.22 7.98
N LEU A 283 -11.46 -14.03 8.38
CA LEU A 283 -10.07 -13.89 8.84
C LEU A 283 -9.80 -14.71 10.10
N GLN A 284 -10.73 -14.70 11.06
CA GLN A 284 -10.62 -15.50 12.29
C GLN A 284 -10.59 -17.00 11.99
N ALA A 285 -11.50 -17.47 11.13
CA ALA A 285 -11.53 -18.88 10.72
C ALA A 285 -10.28 -19.30 9.94
N ALA A 286 -9.68 -18.38 9.19
CA ALA A 286 -8.41 -18.59 8.48
C ALA A 286 -7.17 -18.52 9.39
N GLY A 287 -7.34 -18.22 10.69
CA GLY A 287 -6.27 -18.17 11.68
C GLY A 287 -5.47 -16.86 11.69
N PHE A 288 -5.91 -15.83 10.96
CA PHE A 288 -5.30 -14.51 11.03
C PHE A 288 -5.61 -13.82 12.35
N LYS A 289 -4.68 -12.98 12.79
CA LYS A 289 -4.82 -12.18 14.01
C LYS A 289 -4.99 -10.71 13.65
N GLU A 290 -5.63 -9.98 14.55
CA GLU A 290 -5.76 -8.53 14.39
C GLU A 290 -4.40 -7.86 14.26
N HIS A 291 -4.33 -6.94 13.31
CA HIS A 291 -3.21 -6.03 13.11
C HIS A 291 -3.77 -4.61 12.95
N GLU A 292 -3.21 -3.67 13.69
CA GLU A 292 -3.61 -2.27 13.61
C GLU A 292 -3.24 -1.68 12.23
N ILE A 293 -4.22 -1.11 11.54
CA ILE A 293 -4.06 -0.52 10.20
C ILE A 293 -4.42 0.97 10.26
N GLY A 294 -3.51 1.78 10.77
CA GLY A 294 -3.74 3.22 10.91
C GLY A 294 -5.00 3.53 11.75
N SER A 295 -5.89 4.36 11.23
CA SER A 295 -7.15 4.74 11.89
C SER A 295 -8.34 3.84 11.48
N MET A 296 -8.09 2.61 11.07
CA MET A 296 -9.15 1.69 10.71
C MET A 296 -9.80 1.08 11.95
N PRO A 297 -11.10 0.70 11.89
CA PRO A 297 -11.78 0.14 13.04
C PRO A 297 -11.15 -1.17 13.49
N SER A 298 -11.07 -1.35 14.80
CA SER A 298 -10.64 -2.59 15.45
C SER A 298 -11.69 -3.71 15.27
N TRP A 299 -11.25 -4.94 15.47
CA TRP A 299 -12.15 -6.08 15.41
C TRP A 299 -13.25 -6.01 16.48
N ASP A 300 -12.94 -5.46 17.65
CA ASP A 300 -13.92 -5.29 18.73
C ASP A 300 -14.94 -4.18 18.40
N GLU A 301 -14.53 -3.10 17.75
CA GLU A 301 -15.47 -2.08 17.25
C GLU A 301 -16.41 -2.66 16.20
N ILE A 302 -15.91 -3.50 15.28
CA ILE A 302 -16.73 -4.15 14.25
C ILE A 302 -17.75 -5.11 14.91
N ARG A 303 -17.34 -5.95 15.89
CA ARG A 303 -18.25 -6.84 16.63
C ARG A 303 -19.30 -6.05 17.37
N THR A 304 -18.88 -5.03 18.13
CA THR A 304 -19.79 -4.16 18.87
C THR A 304 -20.82 -3.53 17.96
N ALA A 305 -20.37 -3.03 16.81
CA ALA A 305 -21.25 -2.35 15.85
C ALA A 305 -22.33 -3.29 15.25
N VAL A 306 -22.01 -4.56 15.02
CA VAL A 306 -22.95 -5.54 14.46
C VAL A 306 -24.04 -5.93 15.47
N ASP A 307 -23.68 -6.00 16.74
CA ASP A 307 -24.59 -6.42 17.84
C ASP A 307 -25.43 -5.26 18.38
N MET A 308 -25.12 -4.01 18.03
CA MET A 308 -25.84 -2.83 18.51
C MET A 308 -27.21 -2.70 17.84
N PRO A 309 -28.26 -2.37 18.62
CA PRO A 309 -29.55 -1.96 18.05
C PRO A 309 -29.40 -0.75 17.11
N GLU A 310 -30.17 -0.72 16.04
CA GLU A 310 -30.16 0.41 15.06
C GLU A 310 -30.48 1.78 15.70
N SER A 311 -31.14 1.77 16.87
CA SER A 311 -31.47 2.97 17.64
C SER A 311 -30.30 3.61 18.38
N LEU A 312 -29.16 2.91 18.52
CA LEU A 312 -27.95 3.41 19.18
C LEU A 312 -26.92 3.90 18.14
N ALA A 313 -26.07 4.84 18.57
CA ALA A 313 -24.99 5.34 17.72
C ALA A 313 -24.02 4.21 17.37
N ASN A 314 -23.91 3.88 16.08
CA ASN A 314 -22.98 2.86 15.61
C ASN A 314 -21.54 3.40 15.70
N PRO A 315 -20.60 2.70 16.37
CA PRO A 315 -19.22 3.15 16.52
C PRO A 315 -18.47 3.30 15.19
N LEU A 316 -18.95 2.68 14.11
CA LEU A 316 -18.38 2.82 12.78
C LEU A 316 -18.98 3.96 11.97
N TYR A 317 -19.97 4.72 12.51
CA TYR A 317 -20.67 5.75 11.75
C TYR A 317 -19.70 6.78 11.16
N ASP A 318 -18.82 7.35 11.98
CA ASP A 318 -17.86 8.35 11.53
C ASP A 318 -16.89 7.79 10.48
N PHE A 319 -16.45 6.56 10.65
CA PHE A 319 -15.58 5.87 9.68
C PHE A 319 -16.26 5.67 8.33
N ILE A 320 -17.57 5.40 8.32
CA ILE A 320 -18.34 5.09 7.10
C ILE A 320 -18.86 6.36 6.43
N VAL A 321 -19.54 7.22 7.21
CA VAL A 321 -20.30 8.37 6.68
C VAL A 321 -19.41 9.59 6.49
N ASN A 322 -18.56 9.89 7.48
CA ASN A 322 -17.67 11.06 7.44
C ASN A 322 -16.37 10.79 6.67
N ARG A 323 -16.35 9.72 5.87
CA ARG A 323 -15.22 9.40 5.01
C ARG A 323 -14.96 10.51 4.01
N VAL A 324 -13.75 10.99 4.00
CA VAL A 324 -13.31 12.03 3.07
C VAL A 324 -12.86 11.42 1.75
N GLY A 325 -13.50 11.85 0.67
CA GLY A 325 -13.15 11.50 -0.71
C GLY A 325 -13.62 10.11 -1.18
N PRO A 326 -13.63 9.91 -2.49
CA PRO A 326 -14.02 8.65 -3.11
C PRO A 326 -12.99 7.55 -2.87
N THR A 327 -13.44 6.30 -2.81
CA THR A 327 -12.51 5.14 -2.77
C THR A 327 -11.73 5.02 -4.08
N SER A 328 -10.60 4.27 -4.07
CA SER A 328 -9.80 4.06 -5.28
C SER A 328 -10.61 3.43 -6.41
N MET A 329 -11.52 2.50 -6.09
CA MET A 329 -12.40 1.85 -7.06
C MET A 329 -13.44 2.83 -7.63
N THR A 330 -14.03 3.68 -6.79
CA THR A 330 -14.94 4.75 -7.21
C THR A 330 -14.23 5.74 -8.15
N GLN A 331 -12.97 6.10 -7.85
CA GLN A 331 -12.19 6.97 -8.73
C GLN A 331 -11.93 6.34 -10.10
N ASP A 332 -11.61 5.05 -10.15
CA ASP A 332 -11.38 4.33 -11.41
C ASP A 332 -12.64 4.32 -12.28
N LEU A 333 -13.81 4.00 -11.69
CA LEU A 333 -15.10 3.98 -12.41
C LEU A 333 -15.52 5.37 -12.91
N TYR A 334 -15.42 6.40 -12.07
CA TYR A 334 -15.75 7.77 -12.47
C TYR A 334 -14.74 8.35 -13.46
N GLY A 335 -13.51 7.86 -13.45
CA GLY A 335 -12.50 8.12 -14.49
C GLY A 335 -12.74 7.37 -15.79
N GLY A 336 -13.88 6.67 -15.95
CA GLY A 336 -14.27 5.95 -17.16
C GLY A 336 -13.60 4.58 -17.34
N LYS A 337 -12.91 4.06 -16.31
CA LYS A 337 -12.33 2.71 -16.37
C LYS A 337 -13.43 1.68 -16.06
N THR A 338 -13.41 0.59 -16.80
CA THR A 338 -14.27 -0.59 -16.55
C THR A 338 -13.53 -1.70 -15.80
N THR A 339 -12.20 -1.67 -15.78
CA THR A 339 -11.36 -2.58 -15.01
C THR A 339 -11.09 -2.00 -13.63
N THR A 340 -11.44 -2.73 -12.59
CA THR A 340 -11.27 -2.34 -11.19
C THR A 340 -10.52 -3.42 -10.41
N GLU A 341 -10.20 -3.13 -9.14
CA GLU A 341 -9.59 -4.11 -8.23
C GLU A 341 -10.63 -5.02 -7.52
N LEU A 342 -11.86 -5.12 -8.05
CA LEU A 342 -12.95 -5.90 -7.44
C LEU A 342 -12.56 -7.37 -7.21
N ASP A 343 -11.94 -8.00 -8.22
CA ASP A 343 -11.50 -9.40 -8.14
C ASP A 343 -10.38 -9.58 -7.10
N SER A 344 -9.43 -8.66 -7.06
CA SER A 344 -8.30 -8.69 -6.12
C SER A 344 -8.69 -8.33 -4.68
N LEU A 345 -9.88 -7.78 -4.43
CA LEU A 345 -10.39 -7.41 -3.11
C LEU A 345 -11.55 -8.31 -2.69
N ASN A 346 -12.77 -8.03 -3.16
CA ASN A 346 -13.98 -8.78 -2.79
C ASN A 346 -13.89 -10.24 -3.25
N GLY A 347 -13.43 -10.48 -4.50
CA GLY A 347 -13.23 -11.82 -5.05
C GLY A 347 -12.19 -12.64 -4.27
N GLN A 348 -11.07 -12.04 -3.93
CA GLN A 348 -10.01 -12.69 -3.15
C GLN A 348 -10.51 -13.10 -1.74
N MET A 349 -11.32 -12.26 -1.08
CA MET A 349 -11.88 -12.61 0.23
C MET A 349 -12.89 -13.76 0.12
N LEU A 350 -13.68 -13.82 -0.95
CA LEU A 350 -14.57 -14.96 -1.23
C LEU A 350 -13.79 -16.26 -1.47
N GLU A 351 -12.61 -16.19 -2.06
CA GLU A 351 -11.74 -17.35 -2.23
C GLU A 351 -11.23 -17.87 -0.87
N ILE A 352 -10.83 -16.97 0.04
CA ILE A 352 -10.42 -17.34 1.39
C ILE A 352 -11.61 -17.95 2.14
N ALA A 353 -12.79 -17.33 2.07
CA ALA A 353 -14.02 -17.79 2.71
C ALA A 353 -14.38 -19.23 2.32
N ARG A 354 -14.29 -19.54 1.03
CA ARG A 354 -14.52 -20.92 0.51
C ARG A 354 -13.52 -21.92 1.08
N ARG A 355 -12.24 -21.55 1.21
CA ARG A 355 -11.19 -22.42 1.78
C ARG A 355 -11.42 -22.76 3.25
N VAL A 356 -12.00 -21.82 4.02
CA VAL A 356 -12.26 -22.00 5.46
C VAL A 356 -13.72 -22.37 5.75
N ASN A 357 -14.53 -22.54 4.71
CA ASN A 357 -15.95 -22.88 4.80
C ASN A 357 -16.78 -21.91 5.66
N VAL A 358 -16.52 -20.61 5.51
CA VAL A 358 -17.27 -19.54 6.17
C VAL A 358 -18.07 -18.78 5.11
N PRO A 359 -19.41 -18.69 5.23
CA PRO A 359 -20.23 -17.98 4.24
C PRO A 359 -20.02 -16.46 4.32
N MET A 360 -20.06 -15.82 3.15
CA MET A 360 -20.03 -14.35 3.01
C MET A 360 -21.16 -13.89 2.07
N PRO A 361 -22.42 -14.04 2.45
CA PRO A 361 -23.55 -13.79 1.55
C PRO A 361 -23.63 -12.33 1.09
N ILE A 362 -23.34 -11.35 1.94
CA ILE A 362 -23.37 -9.93 1.58
C ILE A 362 -22.21 -9.59 0.62
N ASN A 363 -20.99 -10.05 0.92
CA ASN A 363 -19.86 -9.83 0.03
C ASN A 363 -20.05 -10.53 -1.32
N GLN A 364 -20.62 -11.73 -1.33
CA GLN A 364 -20.94 -12.45 -2.55
C GLN A 364 -21.95 -11.67 -3.41
N ALA A 365 -23.04 -11.19 -2.81
CA ALA A 365 -24.04 -10.39 -3.50
C ALA A 365 -23.45 -9.09 -4.07
N ILE A 366 -22.67 -8.35 -3.26
CA ILE A 366 -21.97 -7.12 -3.70
C ILE A 366 -21.03 -7.42 -4.87
N TYR A 367 -20.25 -8.50 -4.80
CA TYR A 367 -19.33 -8.88 -5.85
C TYR A 367 -20.07 -9.18 -7.17
N GLU A 368 -21.14 -9.96 -7.12
CA GLU A 368 -21.95 -10.31 -8.30
C GLU A 368 -22.63 -9.07 -8.90
N ILE A 369 -23.30 -8.25 -8.08
CA ILE A 369 -23.93 -7.01 -8.53
C ILE A 369 -22.87 -6.09 -9.17
N ALA A 370 -21.72 -5.91 -8.56
CA ALA A 370 -20.65 -5.10 -9.11
C ALA A 370 -20.12 -5.64 -10.45
N LYS A 371 -19.95 -6.95 -10.60
CA LYS A 371 -19.55 -7.58 -11.88
C LYS A 371 -20.57 -7.34 -13.00
N GLU A 372 -21.86 -7.26 -12.66
CA GLU A 372 -22.93 -6.95 -13.62
C GLU A 372 -23.03 -5.48 -13.95
N GLN A 373 -22.83 -4.61 -12.95
CA GLN A 373 -23.10 -3.17 -13.05
C GLN A 373 -21.91 -2.35 -13.55
N PHE A 374 -20.66 -2.76 -13.27
CA PHE A 374 -19.47 -1.99 -13.67
C PHE A 374 -19.22 -2.08 -15.18
N ARG A 375 -19.95 -1.24 -15.91
CA ARG A 375 -19.92 -1.09 -17.36
C ARG A 375 -19.70 0.37 -17.73
N PRO A 376 -19.37 0.70 -18.99
CA PRO A 376 -19.34 2.09 -19.43
C PRO A 376 -20.65 2.79 -19.11
N ASN A 377 -20.57 4.01 -18.58
CA ASN A 377 -21.71 4.81 -18.14
C ASN A 377 -22.49 4.26 -16.93
N PHE A 378 -21.85 3.42 -16.10
CA PHE A 378 -22.42 2.99 -14.83
C PHE A 378 -22.89 4.20 -14.01
N LYS A 379 -24.10 4.10 -13.44
CA LYS A 379 -24.66 5.10 -12.52
C LYS A 379 -24.77 4.50 -11.12
N PRO A 380 -24.42 5.26 -10.08
CA PRO A 380 -24.59 4.81 -8.70
C PRO A 380 -26.02 4.39 -8.40
N ILE A 381 -26.14 3.35 -7.58
CA ILE A 381 -27.40 2.79 -7.11
C ILE A 381 -27.75 3.47 -5.78
N GLU A 382 -29.02 3.77 -5.54
CA GLU A 382 -29.49 4.25 -4.25
C GLU A 382 -29.31 3.18 -3.17
N GLU A 383 -28.98 3.56 -1.95
CA GLU A 383 -28.64 2.62 -0.87
C GLU A 383 -29.78 1.66 -0.56
N ILE A 384 -31.04 2.12 -0.63
CA ILE A 384 -32.21 1.29 -0.40
C ILE A 384 -32.38 0.25 -1.50
N ASP A 385 -32.25 0.66 -2.75
CA ASP A 385 -32.38 -0.24 -3.90
C ASP A 385 -31.26 -1.30 -3.88
N LEU A 386 -30.04 -0.88 -3.57
CA LEU A 386 -28.91 -1.81 -3.44
C LEU A 386 -29.13 -2.82 -2.32
N TRP A 387 -29.66 -2.38 -1.17
CA TRP A 387 -29.97 -3.28 -0.06
C TRP A 387 -31.03 -4.32 -0.43
N GLU A 388 -32.07 -3.91 -1.16
CA GLU A 388 -33.06 -4.84 -1.69
C GLU A 388 -32.45 -5.83 -2.69
N MET A 389 -31.60 -5.38 -3.60
CA MET A 389 -30.87 -6.26 -4.52
C MET A 389 -30.01 -7.29 -3.78
N ILE A 390 -29.28 -6.87 -2.75
CA ILE A 390 -28.47 -7.75 -1.91
C ILE A 390 -29.33 -8.81 -1.24
N ASN A 391 -30.44 -8.42 -0.58
CA ASN A 391 -31.34 -9.33 0.10
C ASN A 391 -31.97 -10.35 -0.85
N ASN A 392 -32.39 -9.94 -2.02
CA ASN A 392 -32.93 -10.84 -3.04
C ASN A 392 -31.89 -11.89 -3.47
N ARG A 393 -30.63 -11.48 -3.71
CA ARG A 393 -29.52 -12.42 -4.02
C ARG A 393 -29.28 -13.43 -2.90
N ILE A 394 -29.30 -13.01 -1.64
CA ILE A 394 -29.12 -13.88 -0.48
C ILE A 394 -30.25 -14.90 -0.39
N LEU A 395 -31.49 -14.48 -0.64
CA LEU A 395 -32.65 -15.37 -0.64
C LEU A 395 -32.57 -16.43 -1.76
N ASP A 396 -32.22 -16.02 -2.97
CA ASP A 396 -32.06 -16.92 -4.12
C ASP A 396 -30.95 -17.97 -3.87
N GLN A 397 -29.80 -17.56 -3.33
CA GLN A 397 -28.71 -18.46 -2.96
C GLN A 397 -29.15 -19.47 -1.89
N SER A 398 -29.90 -19.03 -0.89
CA SER A 398 -30.43 -19.89 0.17
C SER A 398 -31.45 -20.91 -0.34
N GLN A 399 -32.27 -20.54 -1.32
CA GLN A 399 -33.22 -21.47 -1.97
C GLN A 399 -32.52 -22.50 -2.87
N ALA A 400 -31.48 -22.08 -3.59
CA ALA A 400 -30.68 -22.97 -4.42
C ALA A 400 -29.96 -24.05 -3.59
N LEU A 401 -29.42 -23.67 -2.41
CA LEU A 401 -28.79 -24.62 -1.48
C LEU A 401 -29.78 -25.66 -0.88
N LYS A 402 -31.06 -25.33 -0.76
CA LYS A 402 -32.09 -26.25 -0.25
C LYS A 402 -32.61 -27.23 -1.32
N ARG A 403 -32.35 -26.95 -2.60
CA ARG A 403 -32.80 -27.79 -3.73
C ARG A 403 -31.74 -28.82 -4.16
N ASN A 404 -30.51 -28.66 -3.73
CA ASN A 404 -29.40 -29.61 -3.92
C ASN A 404 -29.15 -30.43 -2.65
#